data_c9e4e0de6b27101fa0cf6df2d7900b56
#
_entry.id   c9e4e0de6b27101fa0cf6df2d7900b56
#
_cell.length_a   1.000
_cell.length_b   1.000
_cell.length_c   1.000
_cell.angle_alpha   90.00
_cell.angle_beta   90.00
_cell.angle_gamma   90.00
#
_symmetry.space_group_name_H-M   'P 1'
#
loop_
_entity.id
_entity.type
_entity.pdbx_description
1 polymer ?
#
loop_
_entity_poly.entity_id
_entity_poly.type
_entity_poly.pdbx_seq_one_letter_code
_entity_poly.pdbx_strand_id
1 'polypeptide(L)'
;MFALCDELTPMARKLGNVNFVTRTADGKLRGDNTDAFGVERLLDSVGADVRGQNCAILGAGGAAMTVRAVLEERGAARVSFVRRGELPAQDDVLIVNATPVGMFPHGDEVRVDIADFPCCRYVLDLVYNPSPTRLVREALACGKTAADGLVMLIAQAYRAAGLVSSAGGEETQGTKHTAQGTLFLYGPPASGKSTLAKKIAAATGWKLVDLDAEIVRVEGRRIPEIFAAEGETGFRAIEKRELTRVAFGGGQVVALGGGALLDDECRQVAEGAGRVVLLDCPLETLKSRLTGGDRPLSADVAKLEALVAARAAHYASFPRHVSML
;
A
#
# COMPACT_ATOMS: atom_id res chain seq x y z
N MET A 1 -16.20 -9.43 13.34
CA MET A 1 -15.07 -8.79 14.05
C MET A 1 -15.54 -7.72 15.04
N PHE A 2 -16.39 -6.78 14.66
CA PHE A 2 -16.86 -5.69 15.53
C PHE A 2 -17.40 -6.18 16.89
N ALA A 3 -18.30 -7.17 16.91
CA ALA A 3 -18.88 -7.73 18.13
C ALA A 3 -17.92 -8.62 18.96
N LEU A 4 -16.73 -8.88 18.47
CA LEU A 4 -15.72 -9.70 19.16
C LEU A 4 -14.64 -8.83 19.84
N CYS A 5 -14.70 -7.51 19.69
CA CYS A 5 -13.75 -6.60 20.28
C CYS A 5 -14.24 -6.12 21.64
N ASP A 6 -13.36 -6.19 22.63
CA ASP A 6 -13.63 -5.68 24.00
C ASP A 6 -13.61 -4.14 24.01
N GLU A 7 -12.78 -3.54 23.14
CA GLU A 7 -12.63 -2.10 23.00
C GLU A 7 -12.69 -1.70 21.52
N LEU A 8 -13.24 -0.51 21.26
CA LEU A 8 -13.34 0.05 19.91
C LEU A 8 -12.77 1.47 19.89
N THR A 9 -11.99 1.79 18.87
CA THR A 9 -11.61 3.19 18.62
C THR A 9 -12.86 4.03 18.29
N PRO A 10 -12.80 5.36 18.48
CA PRO A 10 -13.93 6.26 18.15
C PRO A 10 -14.38 6.08 16.69
N MET A 11 -13.44 5.95 15.76
CA MET A 11 -13.73 5.76 14.34
C MET A 11 -14.40 4.40 14.06
N ALA A 12 -13.88 3.30 14.61
CA ALA A 12 -14.51 1.99 14.49
C ALA A 12 -15.93 1.96 15.03
N ARG A 13 -16.16 2.65 16.15
CA ARG A 13 -17.49 2.79 16.79
C ARG A 13 -18.44 3.60 15.90
N LYS A 14 -17.98 4.74 15.38
CA LYS A 14 -18.75 5.61 14.46
C LYS A 14 -19.17 4.89 13.19
N LEU A 15 -18.26 4.11 12.59
CA LEU A 15 -18.49 3.36 11.36
C LEU A 15 -19.27 2.06 11.57
N GLY A 16 -19.36 1.55 12.80
CA GLY A 16 -19.99 0.27 13.11
C GLY A 16 -19.24 -0.94 12.50
N ASN A 17 -17.97 -0.76 12.10
CA ASN A 17 -17.16 -1.83 11.54
C ASN A 17 -15.69 -1.76 11.99
N VAL A 18 -15.00 -2.90 11.89
CA VAL A 18 -13.60 -3.08 12.27
C VAL A 18 -12.90 -3.82 11.14
N ASN A 19 -11.81 -3.27 10.65
CA ASN A 19 -10.92 -3.94 9.68
C ASN A 19 -9.56 -4.30 10.28
N PHE A 20 -9.26 -3.81 11.49
CA PHE A 20 -8.01 -4.05 12.18
C PHE A 20 -8.24 -4.35 13.67
N VAL A 21 -7.62 -5.42 14.19
CA VAL A 21 -7.73 -5.82 15.60
C VAL A 21 -6.34 -5.99 16.18
N THR A 22 -6.12 -5.40 17.35
CA THR A 22 -4.90 -5.60 18.16
C THR A 22 -5.26 -6.23 19.49
N ARG A 23 -4.29 -6.94 20.08
CA ARG A 23 -4.39 -7.38 21.47
C ARG A 23 -3.64 -6.39 22.34
N THR A 24 -4.32 -5.87 23.36
CA THR A 24 -3.75 -4.96 24.35
C THR A 24 -2.88 -5.71 25.36
N ALA A 25 -2.08 -5.01 26.16
CA ALA A 25 -1.19 -5.63 27.13
C ALA A 25 -1.95 -6.42 28.23
N ASP A 26 -3.19 -6.04 28.54
CA ASP A 26 -4.09 -6.74 29.46
C ASP A 26 -4.88 -7.88 28.77
N GLY A 27 -4.55 -8.19 27.51
CA GLY A 27 -5.09 -9.33 26.78
C GLY A 27 -6.40 -9.08 26.04
N LYS A 28 -7.01 -7.89 26.15
CA LYS A 28 -8.23 -7.51 25.45
C LYS A 28 -8.04 -7.34 23.95
N LEU A 29 -9.12 -7.47 23.19
CA LEU A 29 -9.16 -7.20 21.76
C LEU A 29 -9.64 -5.78 21.51
N ARG A 30 -8.76 -4.93 20.93
CA ARG A 30 -9.09 -3.57 20.51
C ARG A 30 -9.29 -3.52 18.99
N GLY A 31 -10.49 -3.12 18.57
CA GLY A 31 -10.86 -2.96 17.17
C GLY A 31 -10.66 -1.52 16.68
N ASP A 32 -10.10 -1.37 15.47
CA ASP A 32 -9.94 -0.10 14.77
C ASP A 32 -10.42 -0.19 13.33
N ASN A 33 -10.66 0.95 12.71
CA ASN A 33 -10.88 1.08 11.28
C ASN A 33 -9.77 1.94 10.68
N THR A 34 -8.83 1.31 10.00
CA THR A 34 -7.69 1.98 9.36
C THR A 34 -8.01 2.53 7.98
N ASP A 35 -9.14 2.13 7.37
CA ASP A 35 -9.55 2.63 6.05
C ASP A 35 -9.88 4.12 6.10
N ALA A 36 -10.48 4.61 7.20
CA ALA A 36 -10.76 6.03 7.38
C ALA A 36 -9.48 6.87 7.30
N PHE A 37 -8.42 6.44 7.98
CA PHE A 37 -7.11 7.09 7.88
C PHE A 37 -6.57 7.05 6.45
N GLY A 38 -6.78 5.93 5.74
CA GLY A 38 -6.40 5.79 4.34
C GLY A 38 -7.12 6.79 3.44
N VAL A 39 -8.44 6.96 3.63
CA VAL A 39 -9.26 7.94 2.88
C VAL A 39 -8.82 9.37 3.18
N GLU A 40 -8.53 9.71 4.43
CA GLU A 40 -7.99 11.03 4.79
C GLU A 40 -6.70 11.34 4.02
N ARG A 41 -5.76 10.40 4.00
CA ARG A 41 -4.49 10.57 3.27
C ARG A 41 -4.69 10.65 1.76
N LEU A 42 -5.67 9.94 1.22
CA LEU A 42 -6.01 10.03 -0.20
C LEU A 42 -6.55 11.43 -0.55
N LEU A 43 -7.43 12.00 0.27
CA LEU A 43 -7.91 13.38 0.12
C LEU A 43 -6.77 14.40 0.23
N ASP A 44 -5.89 14.25 1.23
CA ASP A 44 -4.73 15.12 1.44
C ASP A 44 -3.76 15.09 0.24
N SER A 45 -3.57 13.91 -0.37
CA SER A 45 -2.64 13.72 -1.49
C SER A 45 -3.00 14.53 -2.73
N VAL A 46 -4.28 14.87 -2.88
CA VAL A 46 -4.79 15.71 -3.98
C VAL A 46 -5.14 17.13 -3.52
N GLY A 47 -4.88 17.48 -2.26
CA GLY A 47 -5.23 18.77 -1.70
C GLY A 47 -6.73 19.08 -1.74
N ALA A 48 -7.59 18.06 -1.60
CA ALA A 48 -9.03 18.23 -1.71
C ALA A 48 -9.59 19.00 -0.50
N ASP A 49 -10.02 20.21 -0.72
CA ASP A 49 -10.85 20.96 0.24
C ASP A 49 -12.33 20.71 -0.07
N VAL A 50 -12.97 19.94 0.83
CA VAL A 50 -14.36 19.53 0.69
C VAL A 50 -15.30 20.29 1.62
N ARG A 51 -14.80 21.20 2.44
CA ARG A 51 -15.60 21.98 3.39
C ARG A 51 -16.64 22.84 2.67
N GLY A 52 -17.90 22.63 3.02
CA GLY A 52 -19.02 23.32 2.38
C GLY A 52 -19.28 22.89 0.92
N GLN A 53 -18.63 21.84 0.44
CA GLN A 53 -18.76 21.37 -0.94
C GLN A 53 -19.69 20.14 -1.05
N ASN A 54 -20.21 19.94 -2.24
CA ASN A 54 -21.02 18.75 -2.58
C ASN A 54 -20.09 17.66 -3.13
N CYS A 55 -20.34 16.42 -2.69
CA CYS A 55 -19.50 15.27 -3.00
C CYS A 55 -20.36 14.07 -3.41
N ALA A 56 -19.94 13.34 -4.42
CA ALA A 56 -20.56 12.11 -4.87
C ALA A 56 -19.66 10.90 -4.61
N ILE A 57 -20.25 9.80 -4.17
CA ILE A 57 -19.59 8.52 -3.97
C ILE A 57 -20.26 7.49 -4.88
N LEU A 58 -19.53 6.97 -5.85
CA LEU A 58 -20.00 5.89 -6.72
C LEU A 58 -19.97 4.58 -5.92
N GLY A 59 -21.14 4.04 -5.60
CA GLY A 59 -21.32 2.86 -4.77
C GLY A 59 -21.88 3.17 -3.40
N ALA A 60 -22.30 2.10 -2.66
CA ALA A 60 -22.90 2.21 -1.33
C ALA A 60 -22.45 1.06 -0.40
N GLY A 61 -21.28 0.45 -0.64
CA GLY A 61 -20.70 -0.61 0.17
C GLY A 61 -19.93 -0.08 1.39
N GLY A 62 -19.24 -0.98 2.09
CA GLY A 62 -18.48 -0.64 3.31
C GLY A 62 -17.44 0.46 3.10
N ALA A 63 -16.67 0.41 2.00
CA ALA A 63 -15.71 1.45 1.66
C ALA A 63 -16.39 2.80 1.41
N ALA A 64 -17.54 2.81 0.72
CA ALA A 64 -18.33 4.02 0.48
C ALA A 64 -18.83 4.65 1.78
N MET A 65 -19.21 3.83 2.77
CA MET A 65 -19.62 4.31 4.10
C MET A 65 -18.45 4.97 4.84
N THR A 66 -17.24 4.40 4.72
CA THR A 66 -16.03 5.00 5.30
C THR A 66 -15.70 6.34 4.65
N VAL A 67 -15.75 6.41 3.31
CA VAL A 67 -15.56 7.67 2.57
C VAL A 67 -16.56 8.73 3.02
N ARG A 68 -17.85 8.38 3.10
CA ARG A 68 -18.89 9.28 3.58
C ARG A 68 -18.58 9.84 4.96
N ALA A 69 -18.26 8.98 5.92
CA ALA A 69 -17.97 9.41 7.29
C ALA A 69 -16.80 10.40 7.35
N VAL A 70 -15.75 10.18 6.55
CA VAL A 70 -14.59 11.09 6.47
C VAL A 70 -14.97 12.42 5.81
N LEU A 71 -15.74 12.41 4.72
CA LEU A 71 -16.17 13.62 4.04
C LEU A 71 -17.09 14.48 4.93
N GLU A 72 -18.03 13.86 5.64
CA GLU A 72 -18.90 14.54 6.62
C GLU A 72 -18.06 15.15 7.75
N GLU A 73 -17.04 14.45 8.26
CA GLU A 73 -16.13 14.95 9.31
C GLU A 73 -15.27 16.11 8.82
N ARG A 74 -14.91 16.13 7.54
CA ARG A 74 -14.23 17.27 6.89
C ARG A 74 -15.16 18.41 6.52
N GLY A 75 -16.45 18.30 6.84
CA GLY A 75 -17.42 19.38 6.69
C GLY A 75 -17.99 19.53 5.29
N ALA A 76 -18.09 18.45 4.50
CA ALA A 76 -18.81 18.45 3.24
C ALA A 76 -20.28 18.87 3.46
N ALA A 77 -20.81 19.71 2.56
CA ALA A 77 -22.20 20.18 2.66
C ALA A 77 -23.21 19.10 2.31
N ARG A 78 -22.89 18.29 1.29
CA ARG A 78 -23.68 17.15 0.85
C ARG A 78 -22.77 16.01 0.47
N VAL A 79 -23.10 14.79 0.90
CA VAL A 79 -22.45 13.57 0.46
C VAL A 79 -23.51 12.60 -0.03
N SER A 80 -23.54 12.35 -1.34
CA SER A 80 -24.52 11.50 -2.00
C SER A 80 -23.91 10.17 -2.45
N PHE A 81 -24.67 9.07 -2.28
CA PHE A 81 -24.33 7.80 -2.90
C PHE A 81 -24.95 7.72 -4.28
N VAL A 82 -24.14 7.38 -5.27
CA VAL A 82 -24.56 7.18 -6.67
C VAL A 82 -24.60 5.67 -6.93
N ARG A 83 -25.79 5.13 -7.08
CA ARG A 83 -26.01 3.70 -7.32
C ARG A 83 -25.83 3.35 -8.80
N ARG A 84 -25.86 2.05 -9.11
CA ARG A 84 -25.75 1.59 -10.49
C ARG A 84 -26.89 2.16 -11.33
N GLY A 85 -26.55 2.82 -12.43
CA GLY A 85 -27.52 3.50 -13.32
C GLY A 85 -27.83 4.95 -12.95
N GLU A 86 -27.34 5.43 -11.81
CA GLU A 86 -27.42 6.84 -11.42
C GLU A 86 -26.15 7.58 -11.80
N LEU A 87 -26.21 8.91 -11.89
CA LEU A 87 -25.10 9.80 -12.16
C LEU A 87 -24.88 10.77 -11.00
N PRO A 88 -23.63 11.25 -10.77
CA PRO A 88 -23.34 12.37 -9.89
C PRO A 88 -24.15 13.62 -10.26
N ALA A 89 -24.38 14.50 -9.30
CA ALA A 89 -24.99 15.77 -9.59
C ALA A 89 -23.98 16.72 -10.27
N GLN A 90 -24.46 17.65 -11.09
CA GLN A 90 -23.61 18.56 -11.85
C GLN A 90 -22.81 19.53 -10.96
N ASP A 91 -23.26 19.76 -9.74
CA ASP A 91 -22.63 20.60 -8.73
C ASP A 91 -21.70 19.85 -7.75
N ASP A 92 -21.49 18.54 -7.95
CA ASP A 92 -20.52 17.78 -7.17
C ASP A 92 -19.08 18.18 -7.53
N VAL A 93 -18.33 18.62 -6.52
CA VAL A 93 -16.95 19.08 -6.66
C VAL A 93 -15.93 17.94 -6.55
N LEU A 94 -16.31 16.88 -5.82
CA LEU A 94 -15.55 15.65 -5.65
C LEU A 94 -16.38 14.45 -6.09
N ILE A 95 -15.78 13.59 -6.90
CA ILE A 95 -16.34 12.27 -7.25
C ILE A 95 -15.38 11.19 -6.76
N VAL A 96 -15.87 10.25 -5.94
CA VAL A 96 -15.08 9.13 -5.40
C VAL A 96 -15.64 7.81 -5.92
N ASN A 97 -14.84 7.03 -6.63
CA ASN A 97 -15.21 5.65 -6.97
C ASN A 97 -14.89 4.72 -5.79
N ALA A 98 -15.94 4.23 -5.13
CA ALA A 98 -15.87 3.23 -4.06
C ALA A 98 -16.47 1.88 -4.51
N THR A 99 -16.46 1.61 -5.82
CA THR A 99 -16.86 0.33 -6.43
C THR A 99 -15.65 -0.43 -6.94
N PRO A 100 -15.75 -1.73 -7.25
CA PRO A 100 -14.68 -2.47 -7.91
C PRO A 100 -14.57 -2.21 -9.42
N VAL A 101 -15.38 -1.33 -10.00
CA VAL A 101 -15.33 -1.01 -11.45
C VAL A 101 -13.99 -0.35 -11.76
N GLY A 102 -13.32 -0.82 -12.81
CA GLY A 102 -11.96 -0.39 -13.16
C GLY A 102 -10.85 -1.18 -12.47
N MET A 103 -11.18 -2.19 -11.65
CA MET A 103 -10.21 -3.08 -11.04
C MET A 103 -9.87 -4.25 -11.98
N PHE A 104 -8.60 -4.69 -11.97
CA PHE A 104 -8.19 -5.90 -12.70
C PHE A 104 -9.10 -7.10 -12.37
N PRO A 105 -9.52 -7.96 -13.36
CA PRO A 105 -9.09 -7.94 -14.77
C PRO A 105 -9.84 -6.94 -15.68
N HIS A 106 -10.82 -6.20 -15.18
CA HIS A 106 -11.68 -5.28 -15.94
C HIS A 106 -11.20 -3.81 -15.82
N GLY A 107 -9.88 -3.59 -15.92
CA GLY A 107 -9.24 -2.27 -15.72
C GLY A 107 -9.66 -1.18 -16.70
N ASP A 108 -10.32 -1.54 -17.80
CA ASP A 108 -10.80 -0.59 -18.82
C ASP A 108 -12.25 -0.14 -18.61
N GLU A 109 -12.89 -0.56 -17.53
CA GLU A 109 -14.23 -0.12 -17.20
C GLU A 109 -14.21 1.18 -16.39
N VAL A 110 -15.15 2.09 -16.70
CA VAL A 110 -15.43 3.29 -15.89
C VAL A 110 -16.93 3.43 -15.70
N ARG A 111 -17.33 4.05 -14.58
CA ARG A 111 -18.77 4.24 -14.26
C ARG A 111 -19.35 5.53 -14.81
N VAL A 112 -18.52 6.53 -14.97
CA VAL A 112 -18.93 7.89 -15.36
C VAL A 112 -17.87 8.48 -16.28
N ASP A 113 -18.29 9.26 -17.26
CA ASP A 113 -17.38 10.10 -18.03
C ASP A 113 -17.17 11.41 -17.26
N ILE A 114 -15.94 11.66 -16.83
CA ILE A 114 -15.60 12.85 -16.02
C ILE A 114 -15.76 14.15 -16.83
N ALA A 115 -15.71 14.09 -18.14
CA ALA A 115 -15.94 15.27 -19.00
C ALA A 115 -17.37 15.84 -18.83
N ASP A 116 -18.33 15.01 -18.46
CA ASP A 116 -19.72 15.42 -18.24
C ASP A 116 -19.93 16.24 -16.96
N PHE A 117 -18.91 16.32 -16.08
CA PHE A 117 -19.03 16.99 -14.77
C PHE A 117 -18.10 18.20 -14.67
N PRO A 118 -18.48 19.35 -15.23
CA PRO A 118 -17.63 20.55 -15.29
C PRO A 118 -17.27 21.11 -13.91
N CYS A 119 -18.14 21.02 -12.92
CA CYS A 119 -17.89 21.48 -11.55
C CYS A 119 -16.97 20.54 -10.76
N CYS A 120 -16.79 19.29 -11.20
CA CYS A 120 -15.89 18.33 -10.55
C CYS A 120 -14.45 18.84 -10.68
N ARG A 121 -13.77 18.99 -9.56
CA ARG A 121 -12.36 19.39 -9.46
C ARG A 121 -11.47 18.22 -9.05
N TYR A 122 -12.01 17.32 -8.22
CA TYR A 122 -11.28 16.23 -7.63
C TYR A 122 -11.93 14.89 -7.99
N VAL A 123 -11.10 13.92 -8.39
CA VAL A 123 -11.54 12.56 -8.67
C VAL A 123 -10.67 11.60 -7.89
N LEU A 124 -11.28 10.78 -7.04
CA LEU A 124 -10.60 9.74 -6.29
C LEU A 124 -11.14 8.37 -6.70
N ASP A 125 -10.26 7.44 -6.87
CA ASP A 125 -10.61 6.05 -7.14
C ASP A 125 -10.06 5.17 -6.02
N LEU A 126 -10.90 4.41 -5.31
CA LEU A 126 -10.40 3.49 -4.29
C LEU A 126 -9.77 2.23 -4.88
N VAL A 127 -9.95 1.99 -6.17
CA VAL A 127 -9.21 0.97 -6.91
C VAL A 127 -7.74 1.37 -7.00
N TYR A 128 -6.84 0.43 -6.75
CA TYR A 128 -5.39 0.62 -6.78
C TYR A 128 -4.65 -0.28 -7.79
N ASN A 129 -5.39 -1.17 -8.45
CA ASN A 129 -4.86 -2.05 -9.50
C ASN A 129 -5.86 -2.14 -10.68
N PRO A 130 -5.50 -1.61 -11.86
CA PRO A 130 -4.24 -0.98 -12.23
C PRO A 130 -3.99 0.37 -11.53
N SER A 131 -2.73 0.85 -11.53
CA SER A 131 -2.39 2.19 -11.03
C SER A 131 -1.46 2.89 -12.04
N PRO A 132 -1.88 4.07 -12.58
CA PRO A 132 -3.15 4.74 -12.36
C PRO A 132 -4.32 3.98 -13.01
N THR A 133 -5.53 4.08 -12.41
CA THR A 133 -6.76 3.52 -12.98
C THR A 133 -7.17 4.29 -14.24
N ARG A 134 -8.08 3.71 -15.05
CA ARG A 134 -8.63 4.41 -16.22
C ARG A 134 -9.35 5.70 -15.82
N LEU A 135 -10.18 5.65 -14.78
CA LEU A 135 -10.90 6.81 -14.25
C LEU A 135 -9.93 7.97 -13.90
N VAL A 136 -8.83 7.65 -13.22
CA VAL A 136 -7.80 8.65 -12.85
C VAL A 136 -7.13 9.23 -14.10
N ARG A 137 -6.77 8.39 -15.08
CA ARG A 137 -6.17 8.89 -16.34
C ARG A 137 -7.09 9.84 -17.11
N GLU A 138 -8.37 9.48 -17.21
CA GLU A 138 -9.39 10.32 -17.87
C GLU A 138 -9.61 11.63 -17.12
N ALA A 139 -9.69 11.59 -15.80
CA ALA A 139 -9.81 12.80 -14.97
C ALA A 139 -8.63 13.76 -15.15
N LEU A 140 -7.40 13.24 -15.16
CA LEU A 140 -6.20 14.04 -15.40
C LEU A 140 -6.20 14.64 -16.81
N ALA A 141 -6.63 13.89 -17.84
CA ALA A 141 -6.76 14.38 -19.20
C ALA A 141 -7.80 15.51 -19.33
N CYS A 142 -8.85 15.49 -18.47
CA CYS A 142 -9.85 16.57 -18.36
C CYS A 142 -9.37 17.74 -17.48
N GLY A 143 -8.08 17.79 -17.07
CA GLY A 143 -7.52 18.86 -16.23
C GLY A 143 -7.98 18.83 -14.77
N LYS A 144 -8.55 17.71 -14.30
CA LYS A 144 -8.94 17.53 -12.90
C LYS A 144 -7.76 17.04 -12.06
N THR A 145 -7.80 17.25 -10.76
CA THR A 145 -6.84 16.65 -9.83
C THR A 145 -7.35 15.27 -9.41
N ALA A 146 -6.53 14.23 -9.59
CA ALA A 146 -7.00 12.86 -9.36
C ALA A 146 -5.91 11.97 -8.75
N ALA A 147 -6.34 10.98 -7.94
CA ALA A 147 -5.48 9.93 -7.41
C ALA A 147 -6.25 8.60 -7.28
N ASP A 148 -5.50 7.49 -7.39
CA ASP A 148 -6.03 6.15 -7.17
C ASP A 148 -5.83 5.66 -5.72
N GLY A 149 -6.41 4.50 -5.39
CA GLY A 149 -6.45 3.92 -4.06
C GLY A 149 -5.11 3.44 -3.50
N LEU A 150 -4.02 3.55 -4.26
CA LEU A 150 -2.71 3.12 -3.79
C LEU A 150 -2.24 3.92 -2.57
N VAL A 151 -2.51 5.25 -2.55
CA VAL A 151 -2.21 6.10 -1.38
C VAL A 151 -3.00 5.63 -0.16
N MET A 152 -4.29 5.34 -0.34
CA MET A 152 -5.14 4.80 0.73
C MET A 152 -4.61 3.45 1.25
N LEU A 153 -4.27 2.53 0.36
CA LEU A 153 -3.72 1.21 0.69
C LEU A 153 -2.42 1.33 1.53
N ILE A 154 -1.52 2.21 1.11
CA ILE A 154 -0.27 2.47 1.81
C ILE A 154 -0.54 3.07 3.20
N ALA A 155 -1.39 4.09 3.27
CA ALA A 155 -1.69 4.80 4.51
C ALA A 155 -2.37 3.91 5.55
N GLN A 156 -3.35 3.08 5.15
CA GLN A 156 -4.00 2.15 6.08
C GLN A 156 -3.03 1.08 6.61
N ALA A 157 -2.15 0.56 5.74
CA ALA A 157 -1.12 -0.39 6.17
C ALA A 157 -0.15 0.25 7.17
N TYR A 158 0.23 1.50 6.95
CA TYR A 158 1.06 2.29 7.85
C TYR A 158 0.37 2.52 9.21
N ARG A 159 -0.90 2.94 9.19
CA ARG A 159 -1.70 3.11 10.42
C ARG A 159 -1.80 1.82 11.21
N ALA A 160 -2.08 0.71 10.54
CA ALA A 160 -2.10 -0.62 11.15
C ALA A 160 -0.74 -0.99 11.77
N ALA A 161 0.37 -0.63 11.12
CA ALA A 161 1.72 -0.80 11.64
C ALA A 161 1.98 0.05 12.89
N GLY A 162 1.61 1.33 12.86
CA GLY A 162 1.77 2.26 13.98
C GLY A 162 0.99 1.84 15.22
N LEU A 163 -0.23 1.33 15.05
CA LEU A 163 -1.05 0.83 16.15
C LEU A 163 -0.44 -0.40 16.85
N VAL A 164 0.26 -1.25 16.11
CA VAL A 164 0.98 -2.39 16.72
C VAL A 164 2.19 -1.93 17.52
N SER A 165 2.90 -0.89 17.06
CA SER A 165 4.04 -0.32 17.77
C SER A 165 3.62 0.48 19.02
N SER A 166 2.42 1.02 19.04
CA SER A 166 1.90 1.86 20.14
C SER A 166 1.23 1.08 21.28
N ALA A 167 1.14 -0.25 21.19
CA ALA A 167 0.53 -1.08 22.24
C ALA A 167 1.29 -1.06 23.59
N GLY A 168 2.34 -0.27 23.73
CA GLY A 168 3.12 -0.08 24.94
C GLY A 168 3.32 1.38 25.40
N GLY A 169 2.61 2.38 24.82
CA GLY A 169 2.79 3.78 25.20
C GLY A 169 1.53 4.63 25.02
N GLU A 170 1.25 5.49 26.01
CA GLU A 170 0.12 6.40 26.04
C GLU A 170 0.06 7.35 24.83
N GLU A 171 -1.17 7.60 24.33
CA GLU A 171 -1.46 8.65 23.34
C GLU A 171 -1.10 10.03 23.93
N THR A 172 0.04 10.58 23.52
CA THR A 172 0.31 12.00 23.71
C THR A 172 -0.25 12.78 22.52
N GLN A 173 -1.24 13.63 22.78
CA GLN A 173 -1.77 14.62 21.85
C GLN A 173 -0.64 15.53 21.35
N GLY A 174 -0.50 15.67 20.03
CA GLY A 174 0.14 16.83 19.43
C GLY A 174 1.57 16.70 18.95
N THR A 175 2.09 15.54 18.64
CA THR A 175 3.36 15.40 17.93
C THR A 175 3.16 15.00 16.47
N LYS A 176 3.73 15.77 15.55
CA LYS A 176 4.03 15.31 14.18
C LYS A 176 4.80 14.00 14.35
N HIS A 177 4.14 12.86 14.14
CA HIS A 177 4.82 11.57 14.14
C HIS A 177 5.78 11.52 12.97
N THR A 178 7.02 11.94 13.18
CA THR A 178 8.15 11.44 12.43
C THR A 178 8.22 9.96 12.79
N ALA A 179 7.67 9.11 11.94
CA ALA A 179 7.76 7.66 12.12
C ALA A 179 9.24 7.29 12.11
N GLN A 180 9.75 6.87 13.25
CA GLN A 180 11.16 6.52 13.46
C GLN A 180 11.47 5.08 13.04
N GLY A 181 10.59 4.39 12.30
CA GLY A 181 10.77 3.01 11.88
C GLY A 181 11.22 2.87 10.41
N THR A 182 11.70 1.69 10.07
CA THR A 182 11.97 1.25 8.69
C THR A 182 10.84 0.36 8.19
N LEU A 183 10.36 0.59 6.97
CA LEU A 183 9.43 -0.29 6.28
C LEU A 183 10.21 -1.17 5.29
N PHE A 184 10.21 -2.47 5.50
CA PHE A 184 10.81 -3.43 4.59
C PHE A 184 9.76 -4.03 3.68
N LEU A 185 9.95 -3.93 2.37
CA LEU A 185 9.13 -4.62 1.37
C LEU A 185 9.84 -5.89 0.94
N TYR A 186 9.22 -7.03 1.19
CA TYR A 186 9.74 -8.35 0.91
C TYR A 186 8.82 -9.13 -0.03
N GLY A 187 9.28 -10.19 -0.65
CA GLY A 187 8.48 -11.04 -1.53
C GLY A 187 9.23 -11.49 -2.78
N PRO A 188 8.59 -12.30 -3.65
CA PRO A 188 9.23 -12.90 -4.81
C PRO A 188 9.81 -11.87 -5.79
N PRO A 189 10.76 -12.27 -6.65
CA PRO A 189 11.18 -11.45 -7.79
C PRO A 189 9.99 -11.01 -8.64
N ALA A 190 10.08 -9.84 -9.25
CA ALA A 190 9.01 -9.24 -10.07
C ALA A 190 7.68 -8.94 -9.32
N SER A 191 7.60 -9.08 -7.99
CA SER A 191 6.39 -8.73 -7.21
C SER A 191 6.12 -7.21 -7.15
N GLY A 192 7.05 -6.36 -7.61
CA GLY A 192 6.85 -4.91 -7.65
C GLY A 192 7.37 -4.15 -6.43
N LYS A 193 8.20 -4.76 -5.58
CA LYS A 193 8.78 -4.14 -4.37
C LYS A 193 9.42 -2.78 -4.62
N SER A 194 10.35 -2.70 -5.57
CA SER A 194 11.05 -1.43 -5.88
C SER A 194 10.10 -0.36 -6.43
N THR A 195 9.09 -0.76 -7.21
CA THR A 195 8.06 0.16 -7.71
C THR A 195 7.19 0.69 -6.56
N LEU A 196 6.75 -0.19 -5.67
CA LEU A 196 5.97 0.19 -4.50
C LEU A 196 6.80 1.05 -3.53
N ALA A 197 8.07 0.68 -3.29
CA ALA A 197 8.98 1.47 -2.45
C ALA A 197 9.14 2.91 -2.96
N LYS A 198 9.30 3.11 -4.27
CA LYS A 198 9.37 4.44 -4.91
C LYS A 198 8.09 5.26 -4.66
N LYS A 199 6.92 4.63 -4.81
CA LYS A 199 5.62 5.29 -4.59
C LYS A 199 5.42 5.66 -3.11
N ILE A 200 5.78 4.76 -2.18
CA ILE A 200 5.73 5.03 -0.74
C ILE A 200 6.67 6.19 -0.38
N ALA A 201 7.93 6.15 -0.84
CA ALA A 201 8.90 7.20 -0.58
C ALA A 201 8.40 8.57 -1.07
N ALA A 202 7.84 8.64 -2.28
CA ALA A 202 7.28 9.85 -2.84
C ALA A 202 6.08 10.38 -2.03
N ALA A 203 5.19 9.49 -1.56
CA ALA A 203 4.00 9.87 -0.80
C ALA A 203 4.28 10.27 0.65
N THR A 204 5.34 9.72 1.26
CA THR A 204 5.64 9.92 2.69
C THR A 204 6.80 10.87 2.95
N GLY A 205 7.59 11.20 1.92
CA GLY A 205 8.86 11.90 2.09
C GLY A 205 9.97 11.03 2.72
N TRP A 206 9.75 9.73 2.82
CA TRP A 206 10.72 8.79 3.38
C TRP A 206 11.88 8.53 2.42
N LYS A 207 13.02 8.16 2.99
CA LYS A 207 14.17 7.76 2.19
C LYS A 207 13.87 6.43 1.48
N LEU A 208 14.09 6.38 0.18
CA LEU A 208 14.07 5.14 -0.60
C LEU A 208 15.42 4.43 -0.50
N VAL A 209 15.40 3.15 -0.16
CA VAL A 209 16.56 2.25 -0.21
C VAL A 209 16.16 1.01 -1.01
N ASP A 210 16.88 0.74 -2.10
CA ASP A 210 16.83 -0.54 -2.79
C ASP A 210 18.08 -1.32 -2.40
N LEU A 211 17.93 -2.45 -1.69
CA LEU A 211 19.05 -3.18 -1.10
C LEU A 211 19.98 -3.71 -2.18
N ASP A 212 19.45 -4.19 -3.31
CA ASP A 212 20.27 -4.68 -4.41
C ASP A 212 21.11 -3.55 -5.02
N ALA A 213 20.51 -2.36 -5.20
CA ALA A 213 21.22 -1.18 -5.69
C ALA A 213 22.29 -0.70 -4.68
N GLU A 214 21.99 -0.79 -3.39
CA GLU A 214 22.93 -0.40 -2.33
C GLU A 214 24.13 -1.35 -2.27
N ILE A 215 23.93 -2.66 -2.42
CA ILE A 215 24.99 -3.65 -2.54
C ILE A 215 25.90 -3.30 -3.73
N VAL A 216 25.32 -3.06 -4.91
CA VAL A 216 26.08 -2.69 -6.11
C VAL A 216 26.89 -1.41 -5.87
N ARG A 217 26.29 -0.42 -5.23
CA ARG A 217 26.95 0.86 -4.91
C ARG A 217 28.16 0.69 -3.98
N VAL A 218 28.03 -0.14 -2.95
CA VAL A 218 29.09 -0.35 -1.94
C VAL A 218 30.21 -1.25 -2.48
N GLU A 219 29.83 -2.33 -3.16
CA GLU A 219 30.80 -3.30 -3.69
C GLU A 219 31.51 -2.81 -4.97
N GLY A 220 30.93 -1.82 -5.66
CA GLY A 220 31.44 -1.37 -6.96
C GLY A 220 31.34 -2.43 -8.08
N ARG A 221 30.62 -3.52 -7.85
CA ARG A 221 30.45 -4.67 -8.74
C ARG A 221 28.98 -4.98 -8.89
N ARG A 222 28.54 -5.45 -10.06
CA ARG A 222 27.17 -5.90 -10.29
C ARG A 222 26.91 -7.23 -9.58
N ILE A 223 25.67 -7.48 -9.18
CA ILE A 223 25.27 -8.71 -8.48
C ILE A 223 25.73 -9.99 -9.22
N PRO A 224 25.57 -10.12 -10.55
CA PRO A 224 26.10 -11.30 -11.27
C PRO A 224 27.62 -11.48 -11.16
N GLU A 225 28.37 -10.39 -11.05
CA GLU A 225 29.84 -10.43 -10.88
C GLU A 225 30.22 -10.90 -9.47
N ILE A 226 29.45 -10.49 -8.47
CA ILE A 226 29.62 -10.98 -7.08
C ILE A 226 29.33 -12.48 -7.01
N PHE A 227 28.22 -12.95 -7.63
CA PHE A 227 27.90 -14.37 -7.69
C PHE A 227 28.97 -15.20 -8.42
N ALA A 228 29.52 -14.67 -9.50
CA ALA A 228 30.58 -15.35 -10.25
C ALA A 228 31.89 -15.47 -9.46
N ALA A 229 32.22 -14.46 -8.65
CA ALA A 229 33.46 -14.41 -7.88
C ALA A 229 33.36 -15.14 -6.52
N GLU A 230 32.26 -15.02 -5.81
CA GLU A 230 32.11 -15.43 -4.40
C GLU A 230 30.99 -16.47 -4.17
N GLY A 231 30.23 -16.79 -5.22
CA GLY A 231 29.09 -17.71 -5.12
C GLY A 231 27.90 -17.14 -4.33
N GLU A 232 26.91 -17.99 -4.08
CA GLU A 232 25.72 -17.58 -3.31
C GLU A 232 26.09 -17.25 -1.85
N THR A 233 26.95 -18.02 -1.24
CA THR A 233 27.37 -17.81 0.17
C THR A 233 28.01 -16.44 0.36
N GLY A 234 28.93 -16.04 -0.53
CA GLY A 234 29.55 -14.72 -0.48
C GLY A 234 28.55 -13.60 -0.69
N PHE A 235 27.64 -13.74 -1.66
CA PHE A 235 26.57 -12.77 -1.88
C PHE A 235 25.68 -12.63 -0.63
N ARG A 236 25.28 -13.73 0.03
CA ARG A 236 24.45 -13.70 1.23
C ARG A 236 25.14 -13.01 2.41
N ALA A 237 26.46 -13.18 2.55
CA ALA A 237 27.23 -12.48 3.58
C ALA A 237 27.22 -10.95 3.34
N ILE A 238 27.38 -10.53 2.07
CA ILE A 238 27.30 -9.12 1.67
C ILE A 238 25.87 -8.58 1.90
N GLU A 239 24.83 -9.29 1.45
CA GLU A 239 23.42 -8.93 1.61
C GLU A 239 23.07 -8.73 3.09
N LYS A 240 23.49 -9.64 3.98
CA LYS A 240 23.30 -9.55 5.42
C LYS A 240 23.99 -8.33 6.03
N ARG A 241 25.23 -8.07 5.66
CA ARG A 241 25.99 -6.90 6.12
C ARG A 241 25.29 -5.60 5.72
N GLU A 242 24.89 -5.48 4.46
CA GLU A 242 24.24 -4.27 3.96
C GLU A 242 22.81 -4.11 4.51
N LEU A 243 22.05 -5.20 4.67
CA LEU A 243 20.76 -5.16 5.36
C LEU A 243 20.92 -4.64 6.80
N THR A 244 21.86 -5.16 7.55
CA THR A 244 22.12 -4.72 8.93
C THR A 244 22.49 -3.24 8.97
N ARG A 245 23.31 -2.78 8.02
CA ARG A 245 23.72 -1.38 7.93
C ARG A 245 22.57 -0.43 7.66
N VAL A 246 21.64 -0.81 6.78
CA VAL A 246 20.51 0.06 6.42
C VAL A 246 19.30 -0.09 7.34
N ALA A 247 19.20 -1.18 8.09
CA ALA A 247 18.00 -1.52 8.85
C ALA A 247 17.55 -0.41 9.81
N PHE A 248 18.48 0.21 10.52
CA PHE A 248 18.20 1.17 11.59
C PHE A 248 18.22 2.64 11.13
N GLY A 249 18.08 2.90 9.82
CA GLY A 249 18.15 4.26 9.27
C GLY A 249 16.97 5.17 9.65
N GLY A 250 15.83 4.61 10.02
CA GLY A 250 14.59 5.34 10.38
C GLY A 250 14.01 6.19 9.24
N GLY A 251 12.69 6.34 9.21
CA GLY A 251 12.01 7.15 8.20
C GLY A 251 12.32 6.73 6.76
N GLN A 252 12.41 5.43 6.50
CA GLN A 252 12.80 4.90 5.20
C GLN A 252 11.96 3.70 4.79
N VAL A 253 11.87 3.49 3.48
CA VAL A 253 11.33 2.28 2.87
C VAL A 253 12.45 1.53 2.15
N VAL A 254 12.62 0.26 2.51
CA VAL A 254 13.68 -0.61 2.00
C VAL A 254 13.06 -1.70 1.14
N ALA A 255 13.37 -1.73 -0.15
CA ALA A 255 13.03 -2.84 -1.03
C ALA A 255 14.10 -3.94 -0.89
N LEU A 256 13.69 -5.14 -0.47
CA LEU A 256 14.57 -6.26 -0.23
C LEU A 256 14.67 -7.19 -1.44
N GLY A 257 15.80 -7.86 -1.60
CA GLY A 257 15.94 -9.01 -2.50
C GLY A 257 14.97 -10.14 -2.11
N GLY A 258 14.51 -10.94 -3.08
CA GLY A 258 13.51 -12.00 -2.83
C GLY A 258 14.02 -13.16 -1.94
N GLY A 259 15.29 -13.18 -1.58
CA GLY A 259 15.89 -14.16 -0.68
C GLY A 259 16.53 -13.54 0.57
N ALA A 260 16.44 -12.23 0.75
CA ALA A 260 17.16 -11.52 1.80
C ALA A 260 16.79 -11.93 3.23
N LEU A 261 15.56 -12.41 3.45
CA LEU A 261 15.07 -12.85 4.77
C LEU A 261 14.95 -14.37 4.90
N LEU A 262 15.62 -15.15 4.03
CA LEU A 262 15.74 -16.60 4.19
C LEU A 262 16.66 -16.97 5.36
N ASP A 263 17.61 -16.11 5.69
CA ASP A 263 18.46 -16.21 6.87
C ASP A 263 17.70 -15.67 8.08
N ASP A 264 17.63 -16.44 9.17
CA ASP A 264 16.87 -16.08 10.37
C ASP A 264 17.42 -14.83 11.07
N GLU A 265 18.74 -14.59 11.02
CA GLU A 265 19.32 -13.38 11.61
C GLU A 265 18.95 -12.14 10.78
N CYS A 266 18.94 -12.25 9.45
CA CYS A 266 18.48 -11.19 8.57
C CYS A 266 17.00 -10.85 8.86
N ARG A 267 16.18 -11.87 9.07
CA ARG A 267 14.78 -11.71 9.45
C ARG A 267 14.64 -11.00 10.81
N GLN A 268 15.37 -11.45 11.83
CA GLN A 268 15.37 -10.84 13.16
C GLN A 268 15.82 -9.37 13.12
N VAL A 269 16.85 -9.05 12.34
CA VAL A 269 17.32 -7.67 12.15
C VAL A 269 16.23 -6.81 11.52
N ALA A 270 15.58 -7.29 10.46
CA ALA A 270 14.52 -6.53 9.79
C ALA A 270 13.28 -6.34 10.69
N GLU A 271 12.84 -7.42 11.38
CA GLU A 271 11.68 -7.37 12.29
C GLU A 271 11.97 -6.52 13.55
N GLY A 272 13.21 -6.51 14.03
CA GLY A 272 13.64 -5.69 15.17
C GLY A 272 13.84 -4.21 14.82
N ALA A 273 14.22 -3.89 13.59
CA ALA A 273 14.46 -2.51 13.12
C ALA A 273 13.20 -1.82 12.58
N GLY A 274 12.18 -2.59 12.23
CA GLY A 274 10.98 -2.00 11.65
C GLY A 274 9.94 -3.03 11.27
N ARG A 275 9.19 -2.72 10.23
CA ARG A 275 8.12 -3.57 9.77
C ARG A 275 8.43 -4.24 8.45
N VAL A 276 8.27 -5.55 8.41
CA VAL A 276 8.35 -6.35 7.19
C VAL A 276 6.95 -6.54 6.62
N VAL A 277 6.77 -6.16 5.35
CA VAL A 277 5.53 -6.36 4.59
C VAL A 277 5.84 -7.27 3.41
N LEU A 278 5.19 -8.43 3.39
CA LEU A 278 5.29 -9.35 2.26
C LEU A 278 4.37 -8.88 1.13
N LEU A 279 4.92 -8.72 -0.07
CA LEU A 279 4.16 -8.53 -1.30
C LEU A 279 3.85 -9.91 -1.86
N ASP A 280 2.64 -10.38 -1.61
CA ASP A 280 2.10 -11.60 -2.22
C ASP A 280 1.57 -11.27 -3.61
N CYS A 281 2.05 -12.02 -4.59
CA CYS A 281 1.71 -11.77 -5.99
C CYS A 281 1.47 -13.13 -6.68
N PRO A 282 0.31 -13.32 -7.34
CA PRO A 282 0.01 -14.55 -8.06
C PRO A 282 1.10 -14.88 -9.07
N LEU A 283 1.43 -16.16 -9.19
CA LEU A 283 2.51 -16.63 -10.07
C LEU A 283 2.31 -16.18 -11.52
N GLU A 284 1.07 -16.18 -12.02
CA GLU A 284 0.75 -15.70 -13.37
C GLU A 284 1.06 -14.22 -13.57
N THR A 285 0.83 -13.40 -12.54
CA THR A 285 1.19 -11.98 -12.56
C THR A 285 2.71 -11.79 -12.56
N LEU A 286 3.45 -12.60 -11.80
CA LEU A 286 4.92 -12.58 -11.82
C LEU A 286 5.47 -12.93 -13.19
N LYS A 287 4.90 -13.96 -13.83
CA LYS A 287 5.27 -14.40 -15.19
C LYS A 287 5.02 -13.29 -16.21
N SER A 288 3.84 -12.68 -16.20
CA SER A 288 3.48 -11.63 -17.16
C SER A 288 4.42 -10.41 -17.07
N ARG A 289 4.85 -10.06 -15.86
CA ARG A 289 5.79 -8.95 -15.64
C ARG A 289 7.22 -9.26 -16.11
N LEU A 290 7.61 -10.53 -16.13
CA LEU A 290 8.88 -10.96 -16.70
C LEU A 290 8.86 -10.99 -18.24
N THR A 291 7.73 -11.34 -18.85
CA THR A 291 7.61 -11.47 -20.32
C THR A 291 7.38 -10.13 -21.02
N GLY A 292 6.99 -9.07 -20.31
CA GLY A 292 6.71 -7.74 -20.85
C GLY A 292 7.90 -6.81 -21.06
N GLY A 293 9.15 -7.27 -20.87
CA GLY A 293 10.38 -6.47 -21.03
C GLY A 293 11.32 -7.02 -22.09
N ASP A 294 12.26 -6.21 -22.58
CA ASP A 294 13.26 -6.52 -23.63
C ASP A 294 14.26 -7.67 -23.31
N ARG A 295 13.89 -8.66 -22.51
CA ARG A 295 14.76 -9.78 -22.12
C ARG A 295 14.28 -11.11 -22.69
N PRO A 296 15.15 -11.99 -23.25
CA PRO A 296 14.78 -13.31 -23.75
C PRO A 296 14.56 -14.28 -22.58
N LEU A 297 13.31 -14.75 -22.35
CA LEU A 297 12.83 -15.11 -21.01
C LEU A 297 12.28 -16.53 -20.82
N SER A 298 12.40 -17.47 -21.77
CA SER A 298 11.91 -18.85 -21.56
C SER A 298 12.65 -19.62 -20.45
N ALA A 299 13.95 -19.34 -20.25
CA ALA A 299 14.73 -19.96 -19.18
C ALA A 299 14.47 -19.31 -17.79
N ASP A 300 14.06 -18.05 -17.75
CA ASP A 300 13.84 -17.32 -16.50
C ASP A 300 12.48 -17.61 -15.86
N VAL A 301 11.44 -17.96 -16.64
CA VAL A 301 10.11 -18.28 -16.12
C VAL A 301 10.13 -19.60 -15.34
N ALA A 302 10.74 -20.65 -15.87
CA ALA A 302 10.85 -21.95 -15.16
C ALA A 302 11.69 -21.82 -13.88
N LYS A 303 12.75 -21.00 -13.91
CA LYS A 303 13.55 -20.69 -12.72
C LYS A 303 12.75 -19.92 -11.67
N LEU A 304 11.92 -18.95 -12.12
CA LEU A 304 11.04 -18.22 -11.22
C LEU A 304 10.04 -19.13 -10.54
N GLU A 305 9.37 -20.02 -11.30
CA GLU A 305 8.42 -20.99 -10.77
C GLU A 305 9.04 -21.88 -9.69
N ALA A 306 10.19 -22.47 -10.01
CA ALA A 306 10.94 -23.32 -9.08
C ALA A 306 11.35 -22.54 -7.80
N LEU A 307 11.80 -21.31 -7.96
CA LEU A 307 12.20 -20.45 -6.85
C LEU A 307 11.02 -20.07 -5.96
N VAL A 308 9.88 -19.68 -6.55
CA VAL A 308 8.67 -19.32 -5.79
C VAL A 308 8.13 -20.54 -5.06
N ALA A 309 8.07 -21.71 -5.72
CA ALA A 309 7.63 -22.96 -5.12
C ALA A 309 8.54 -23.38 -3.94
N ALA A 310 9.85 -23.30 -4.10
CA ALA A 310 10.81 -23.64 -3.05
C ALA A 310 10.73 -22.70 -1.82
N ARG A 311 10.26 -21.47 -2.00
CA ARG A 311 10.14 -20.45 -0.93
C ARG A 311 8.72 -20.24 -0.43
N ALA A 312 7.75 -20.96 -0.95
CA ALA A 312 6.32 -20.77 -0.62
C ALA A 312 6.04 -20.85 0.89
N ALA A 313 6.58 -21.89 1.58
CA ALA A 313 6.42 -22.05 3.02
C ALA A 313 7.06 -20.88 3.81
N HIS A 314 8.22 -20.41 3.36
CA HIS A 314 8.90 -19.27 3.99
C HIS A 314 8.08 -17.98 3.80
N TYR A 315 7.61 -17.67 2.60
CA TYR A 315 6.76 -16.51 2.37
C TYR A 315 5.46 -16.59 3.20
N ALA A 316 4.83 -17.76 3.28
CA ALA A 316 3.62 -17.97 4.08
C ALA A 316 3.83 -17.78 5.61
N SER A 317 5.07 -17.80 6.10
CA SER A 317 5.39 -17.56 7.52
C SER A 317 5.33 -16.11 7.95
N PHE A 318 5.18 -15.16 7.01
CA PHE A 318 5.04 -13.74 7.33
C PHE A 318 3.58 -13.41 7.65
N PRO A 319 3.29 -12.73 8.79
CA PRO A 319 1.93 -12.56 9.29
C PRO A 319 1.06 -11.60 8.48
N ARG A 320 1.58 -10.96 7.46
CA ARG A 320 0.85 -9.97 6.65
C ARG A 320 1.27 -10.00 5.20
N HIS A 321 0.27 -10.20 4.37
CA HIS A 321 0.37 -10.18 2.92
C HIS A 321 -0.29 -8.91 2.39
N VAL A 322 0.40 -8.18 1.52
CA VAL A 322 -0.25 -7.24 0.60
C VAL A 322 -0.41 -8.02 -0.69
N SER A 323 -1.64 -8.45 -0.98
CA SER A 323 -1.94 -9.07 -2.27
C SER A 323 -1.88 -7.99 -3.35
N MET A 324 -0.94 -8.11 -4.24
CA MET A 324 -0.84 -7.28 -5.44
C MET A 324 -1.59 -8.02 -6.56
N LEU A 325 -2.93 -8.07 -6.44
CA LEU A 325 -3.81 -8.57 -7.49
C LEU A 325 -3.78 -7.68 -8.73
#